data_bca5e709fc14ecf16ceee64a6ac11117
#
_entry.id   bca5e709fc14ecf16ceee64a6ac11117
#
_cell.length_a   1.000
_cell.length_b   1.000
_cell.length_c   1.000
_cell.angle_alpha   90.00
_cell.angle_beta   90.00
_cell.angle_gamma   90.00
#
_symmetry.space_group_name_H-M   'P 1'
#
loop_
_entity.id
_entity.type
_entity.pdbx_description
1 polymer ?
#
loop_
_entity_poly.entity_id
_entity_poly.type
_entity_poly.pdbx_seq_one_letter_code
_entity_poly.pdbx_strand_id
1 'polypeptide(L)' 'MIELVLHHMQGFMFRIELLTPQGWSQTEEHEQRELAELQAMLKSQADGCTYRVTSPELSTLCVFTPQGSRCWQLDQPAVA' A
#
# COMPACT_ATOMS: atom_id res chain seq x y z
N MET A 1 -23.56 -5.01 -16.37
CA MET A 1 -23.65 -3.81 -15.68
C MET A 1 -22.97 -3.86 -14.39
N ILE A 2 -23.36 -4.74 -13.50
CA ILE A 2 -22.75 -4.85 -12.21
C ILE A 2 -21.27 -5.14 -12.33
N GLU A 3 -20.89 -5.93 -13.30
CA GLU A 3 -19.49 -6.27 -13.47
C GLU A 3 -18.63 -5.06 -13.78
N LEU A 4 -19.17 -4.14 -14.56
CA LEU A 4 -18.42 -2.94 -14.86
C LEU A 4 -18.17 -2.11 -13.62
N VAL A 5 -19.16 -2.03 -12.76
CA VAL A 5 -19.01 -1.29 -11.53
C VAL A 5 -17.94 -1.92 -10.66
N LEU A 6 -17.95 -3.24 -10.56
CA LEU A 6 -16.94 -3.91 -9.75
C LEU A 6 -15.54 -3.68 -10.29
N HIS A 7 -15.41 -3.70 -11.62
CA HIS A 7 -14.10 -3.44 -12.21
C HIS A 7 -13.61 -2.05 -11.85
N HIS A 8 -14.50 -1.07 -11.91
CA HIS A 8 -14.11 0.28 -11.55
C HIS A 8 -13.67 0.35 -10.11
N MET A 9 -14.38 -0.31 -9.21
CA MET A 9 -14.04 -0.22 -7.80
C MET A 9 -12.71 -0.88 -7.50
N GLN A 10 -12.37 -1.93 -8.23
CA GLN A 10 -11.10 -2.59 -7.99
C GLN A 10 -9.92 -1.68 -8.30
N GLY A 11 -10.10 -0.71 -9.20
CA GLY A 11 -9.03 0.18 -9.54
C GLY A 11 -8.74 1.22 -8.48
N PHE A 12 -9.50 1.24 -7.40
CA PHE A 12 -9.29 2.24 -6.36
C PHE A 12 -8.86 1.63 -5.04
N MET A 13 -8.28 0.45 -5.08
CA MET A 13 -7.83 -0.19 -3.86
C MET A 13 -6.36 0.08 -3.62
N PHE A 14 -6.04 0.34 -2.36
CA PHE A 14 -4.64 0.45 -1.94
C PHE A 14 -4.17 -0.93 -1.52
N ARG A 15 -2.97 -1.31 -1.94
CA ARG A 15 -2.45 -2.64 -1.69
C ARG A 15 -1.37 -2.63 -0.65
N ILE A 16 -1.37 -3.65 0.20
CA ILE A 16 -0.26 -3.91 1.11
C ILE A 16 0.54 -5.05 0.51
N GLU A 17 1.84 -4.84 0.35
CA GLU A 17 2.72 -5.85 -0.23
C GLU A 17 3.86 -6.15 0.71
N LEU A 18 4.19 -7.41 0.80
CA LEU A 18 5.27 -7.91 1.64
C LEU A 18 6.52 -8.10 0.80
N LEU A 19 7.65 -7.63 1.30
CA LEU A 19 8.91 -7.85 0.59
C LEU A 19 9.41 -9.25 0.89
N THR A 20 9.56 -10.05 -0.16
CA THR A 20 10.05 -11.42 -0.06
C THR A 20 11.33 -11.54 -0.87
N PRO A 21 12.06 -12.65 -0.73
CA PRO A 21 13.25 -12.84 -1.57
C PRO A 21 12.96 -12.80 -3.07
N GLN A 22 11.73 -13.07 -3.46
CA GLN A 22 11.37 -13.04 -4.87
C GLN A 22 10.77 -11.70 -5.28
N GLY A 23 10.71 -10.74 -4.38
CA GLY A 23 10.14 -9.43 -4.68
C GLY A 23 8.91 -9.14 -3.84
N TRP A 24 8.12 -8.16 -4.30
CA TRP A 24 6.94 -7.75 -3.54
C TRP A 24 5.79 -8.71 -3.82
N SER A 25 5.10 -9.10 -2.76
CA SER A 25 3.98 -10.03 -2.84
C SER A 25 2.77 -9.39 -2.18
N GLN A 26 1.66 -9.30 -2.91
CA GLN A 26 0.46 -8.67 -2.37
C GLN A 26 -0.15 -9.51 -1.27
N THR A 27 -0.52 -8.89 -0.16
CA THR A 27 -1.13 -9.59 0.96
C THR A 27 -2.55 -9.12 1.23
N GLU A 28 -2.84 -7.82 1.06
CA GLU A 28 -4.15 -7.27 1.38
C GLU A 28 -4.47 -6.10 0.48
N GLU A 29 -5.75 -5.74 0.43
CA GLU A 29 -6.21 -4.55 -0.24
C GLU A 29 -7.17 -3.82 0.67
N HIS A 30 -7.16 -2.50 0.62
CA HIS A 30 -8.05 -1.66 1.40
C HIS A 30 -8.49 -0.47 0.56
N GLU A 31 -9.70 0.00 0.82
CA GLU A 31 -10.22 1.13 0.08
C GLU A 31 -9.64 2.46 0.55
N GLN A 32 -9.17 2.52 1.78
CA GLN A 32 -8.67 3.76 2.35
C GLN A 32 -7.19 3.67 2.59
N ARG A 33 -6.49 4.72 2.18
CA ARG A 33 -5.05 4.76 2.33
C ARG A 33 -4.61 4.66 3.79
N GLU A 34 -5.30 5.42 4.66
CA GLU A 34 -4.90 5.43 6.06
C GLU A 34 -5.01 4.06 6.70
N LEU A 35 -6.05 3.32 6.34
CA LEU A 35 -6.21 2.00 6.89
C LEU A 35 -5.13 1.04 6.38
N ALA A 36 -4.82 1.13 5.09
CA ALA A 36 -3.76 0.32 4.53
C ALA A 36 -2.43 0.61 5.22
N GLU A 37 -2.13 1.89 5.44
CA GLU A 37 -0.88 2.26 6.09
C GLU A 37 -0.82 1.75 7.51
N LEU A 38 -1.92 1.87 8.25
CA LEU A 38 -1.94 1.38 9.62
C LEU A 38 -1.73 -0.13 9.67
N GLN A 39 -2.41 -0.86 8.81
CA GLN A 39 -2.29 -2.30 8.80
C GLN A 39 -0.87 -2.73 8.41
N ALA A 40 -0.27 -2.07 7.43
CA ALA A 40 1.08 -2.39 7.01
C ALA A 40 2.08 -2.14 8.14
N MET A 41 1.90 -1.03 8.86
CA MET A 41 2.76 -0.72 9.99
C MET A 41 2.63 -1.78 11.08
N LEU A 42 1.41 -2.16 11.42
CA LEU A 42 1.19 -3.15 12.46
C LEU A 42 1.77 -4.50 12.08
N LYS A 43 1.63 -4.88 10.80
CA LYS A 43 2.20 -6.14 10.34
C LYS A 43 3.72 -6.12 10.44
N SER A 44 4.33 -5.02 10.02
CA SER A 44 5.79 -4.92 10.07
C SER A 44 6.29 -5.01 11.51
N GLN A 45 5.59 -4.37 12.43
CA GLN A 45 5.99 -4.42 13.84
C GLN A 45 5.79 -5.82 14.42
N ALA A 46 4.77 -6.53 13.95
CA ALA A 46 4.46 -7.83 14.52
C ALA A 46 5.40 -8.92 14.04
N ASP A 47 5.77 -8.90 12.73
CA ASP A 47 6.55 -10.01 12.20
C ASP A 47 7.97 -9.63 11.80
N GLY A 48 8.33 -8.35 11.91
CA GLY A 48 9.69 -7.92 11.59
C GLY A 48 9.98 -7.86 10.10
N CYS A 49 8.98 -7.93 9.26
CA CYS A 49 9.18 -7.91 7.82
C CYS A 49 8.94 -6.51 7.27
N THR A 50 9.31 -6.31 6.01
CA THR A 50 9.13 -5.04 5.34
C THR A 50 7.87 -5.10 4.50
N TYR A 51 7.02 -4.10 4.67
CA TYR A 51 5.78 -3.98 3.93
C TYR A 51 5.73 -2.63 3.24
N ARG A 52 4.98 -2.56 2.14
CA ARG A 52 4.74 -1.28 1.50
C ARG A 52 3.27 -1.16 1.15
N VAL A 53 2.82 0.08 1.03
CA VAL A 53 1.47 0.37 0.54
C VAL A 53 1.63 1.01 -0.82
N THR A 54 0.89 0.50 -1.80
CA THR A 54 0.88 1.08 -3.13
C THR A 54 -0.48 1.68 -3.41
N SER A 55 -0.48 2.69 -4.26
CA SER A 55 -1.72 3.32 -4.70
C SER A 55 -2.44 2.43 -5.70
N PRO A 56 -3.69 2.77 -6.02
CA PRO A 56 -4.38 2.04 -7.08
C PRO A 56 -3.62 2.04 -8.40
N GLU A 57 -2.79 3.06 -8.64
CA GLU A 57 -1.97 3.12 -9.84
C GLU A 57 -0.65 2.40 -9.67
N LEU A 58 -0.47 1.70 -8.55
CA LEU A 58 0.71 0.88 -8.27
C LEU A 58 1.97 1.69 -7.98
N SER A 59 1.81 2.93 -7.55
CA SER A 59 2.94 3.72 -7.08
C SER A 59 3.14 3.46 -5.58
N THR A 60 4.38 3.35 -5.15
CA THR A 60 4.66 3.15 -3.74
C THR A 60 4.37 4.41 -2.95
N LEU A 61 3.55 4.30 -1.94
CA LEU A 61 3.20 5.41 -1.08
C LEU A 61 3.99 5.42 0.22
N CYS A 62 4.11 4.27 0.84
CA CYS A 62 4.82 4.15 2.12
C CYS A 62 5.51 2.81 2.20
N VAL A 63 6.65 2.79 2.88
CA VAL A 63 7.37 1.55 3.18
C VAL A 63 7.53 1.50 4.69
N PHE A 64 7.22 0.36 5.28
CA PHE A 64 7.27 0.14 6.71
C PHE A 64 8.25 -0.98 7.03
N THR A 65 9.18 -0.69 7.92
CA THR A 65 10.14 -1.68 8.39
C THR A 65 10.08 -1.70 9.92
N PRO A 66 10.71 -2.69 10.56
CA PRO A 66 10.73 -2.69 12.02
C PRO A 66 11.42 -1.47 12.61
N GLN A 67 12.30 -0.81 11.85
CA GLN A 67 13.02 0.34 12.34
C GLN A 67 12.32 1.67 12.08
N GLY A 68 11.27 1.66 11.27
CA GLY A 68 10.59 2.91 11.00
C GLY A 68 9.87 2.87 9.67
N SER A 69 9.43 4.03 9.22
CA SER A 69 8.66 4.11 8.00
C SER A 69 9.08 5.32 7.19
N ARG A 70 8.80 5.27 5.90
CA ARG A 70 9.00 6.39 5.01
C ARG A 70 7.83 6.46 4.06
N CYS A 71 7.23 7.65 3.93
CA CYS A 71 6.09 7.85 3.07
C CYS A 71 6.35 8.97 2.09
N TRP A 72 5.69 8.90 0.95
CA TRP A 72 5.81 9.91 -0.10
C TRP A 72 4.45 10.49 -0.39
N GLN A 73 4.45 11.76 -0.80
CA GLN A 73 3.21 12.40 -1.21
C GLN A 73 3.26 12.57 -2.71
N LEU A 74 2.65 11.63 -3.38
CA LEU A 74 2.75 11.61 -4.82
C LEU A 74 1.98 12.70 -5.49
N ASP A 75 0.92 13.15 -4.88
CA ASP A 75 0.11 14.19 -5.49
C ASP A 75 0.56 15.55 -5.10
N GLN A 76 1.67 15.70 -4.44
CA GLN A 76 2.14 16.97 -4.07
C GLN A 76 2.77 17.58 -5.24
N PRO A 77 2.26 18.59 -5.75
CA PRO A 77 2.81 19.21 -6.90
C PRO A 77 4.10 19.79 -6.54
N ALA A 78 4.79 19.81 -7.42
CA ALA A 78 6.01 20.24 -7.32
C ALA A 78 6.07 21.44 -6.60
N VAL A 79 5.68 21.68 -5.96
CA VAL A 79 5.79 22.65 -5.29
C VAL A 79 6.44 23.52 -5.48
N ALA A 80 6.49 23.60 -5.73
CA ALA A 80 6.88 24.42 -5.86
C ALA A 80 7.28 25.07 -5.69
#